data_cc15bc00b8430e2e6273e56d5192b2b1
#
_entry.id   cc15bc00b8430e2e6273e56d5192b2b1
#
_cell.length_a   1.000
_cell.length_b   1.000
_cell.length_c   1.000
_cell.angle_alpha   90.00
_cell.angle_beta   90.00
_cell.angle_gamma   90.00
#
_symmetry.space_group_name_H-M   'P 1'
#
loop_
_entity.id
_entity.type
_entity.pdbx_description
1 polymer ?
#
loop_
_entity_poly.entity_id
_entity_poly.type
_entity_poly.pdbx_seq_one_letter_code
_entity_poly.pdbx_strand_id
1 'polypeptide(L)'
;ERLTSNHQIDSCARCHARRGTLGEYHPGKPLLDTHRLAIVEEPLYWPDGQIREEVYVYGSFIQSKMHQAGVACTNCHNPHSNQLVAEGNGVCAQCHLASTYDNPTHHRHQTASAGSACVDCHMPSQLYMGVDSRRDHSMRIPRPDLSMSTGAPNACNQCHTDQSADWAYSALADWGVTFTDRRNHPARAVHAAGRGDIRAAPVLLDTANDTGATGMQRASAITHLGRLLPEQLMPSLPLWLGSRDPLIRLAAAEAIGQLPPEQRQALLRPLSQDPVLAVRMMSAEQLAGLIPAASGSPGQKDPFEALFREYMTVQSQHLDMPSVLAQLSSFQQARGETEAALSLLQSALRKNP
;
A
#
# COMPACT_ATOMS: atom_id res chain seq x y z
N GLU A 1 1.04 20.68 21.06
CA GLU A 1 1.58 19.31 20.79
C GLU A 1 2.38 19.34 19.50
N ARG A 2 3.65 18.93 19.50
CA ARG A 2 4.43 18.84 18.25
C ARG A 2 3.84 17.69 17.43
N LEU A 3 3.42 17.98 16.20
CA LEU A 3 3.01 16.95 15.24
C LEU A 3 4.18 15.98 15.02
N THR A 4 3.91 14.68 15.10
CA THR A 4 4.88 13.65 14.76
C THR A 4 5.17 13.67 13.25
N SER A 5 6.26 13.03 12.81
CA SER A 5 6.55 12.86 11.38
C SER A 5 5.38 12.22 10.63
N ASN A 6 4.69 11.24 11.25
CA ASN A 6 3.53 10.58 10.65
C ASN A 6 2.37 11.55 10.39
N HIS A 7 2.00 12.42 11.33
CA HIS A 7 0.95 13.42 11.08
C HIS A 7 1.27 14.34 9.90
N GLN A 8 2.54 14.72 9.75
CA GLN A 8 2.98 15.53 8.63
C GLN A 8 2.86 14.79 7.31
N ILE A 9 3.34 13.54 7.26
CA ILE A 9 3.28 12.69 6.08
C ILE A 9 1.83 12.42 5.67
N ASP A 10 0.95 12.12 6.63
CA ASP A 10 -0.47 11.87 6.40
C ASP A 10 -1.21 13.10 5.85
N SER A 11 -0.79 14.30 6.24
CA SER A 11 -1.33 15.52 5.66
C SER A 11 -1.01 15.66 4.17
N CYS A 12 0.19 15.27 3.74
CA CYS A 12 0.60 15.25 2.32
C CYS A 12 -0.09 14.12 1.55
N ALA A 13 -0.31 12.98 2.20
CA ALA A 13 -0.87 11.78 1.60
C ALA A 13 -2.26 11.99 1.01
N ARG A 14 -3.04 12.95 1.50
CA ARG A 14 -4.36 13.29 0.94
C ARG A 14 -4.33 13.56 -0.57
N CYS A 15 -3.26 14.19 -1.05
CA CYS A 15 -3.06 14.48 -2.47
C CYS A 15 -2.00 13.57 -3.10
N HIS A 16 -1.03 13.10 -2.30
CA HIS A 16 0.13 12.35 -2.79
C HIS A 16 0.04 10.83 -2.56
N ALA A 17 -1.17 10.27 -2.38
CA ALA A 17 -1.41 8.84 -2.28
C ALA A 17 -2.50 8.37 -3.26
N ARG A 18 -2.39 7.14 -3.76
CA ARG A 18 -3.49 6.42 -4.37
C ARG A 18 -4.40 5.90 -3.27
N ARG A 19 -5.60 6.43 -3.22
CA ARG A 19 -6.53 6.20 -2.11
C ARG A 19 -7.99 6.32 -2.54
N GLY A 20 -8.89 5.65 -1.85
CA GLY A 20 -10.32 5.91 -1.84
C GLY A 20 -10.68 6.83 -0.68
N THR A 21 -11.56 7.80 -0.89
CA THR A 21 -12.06 8.65 0.19
C THR A 21 -13.12 7.91 0.98
N LEU A 22 -13.04 7.97 2.32
CA LEU A 22 -14.00 7.36 3.24
C LEU A 22 -14.80 8.43 3.99
N GLY A 23 -14.14 9.45 4.50
CA GLY A 23 -14.78 10.48 5.32
C GLY A 23 -14.18 11.84 5.14
N GLU A 24 -14.77 12.81 5.85
CA GLU A 24 -14.31 14.20 5.84
C GLU A 24 -12.94 14.29 6.52
N TYR A 25 -12.04 15.03 5.88
CA TYR A 25 -10.71 15.24 6.42
C TYR A 25 -10.70 16.25 7.56
N HIS A 26 -10.04 15.84 8.64
CA HIS A 26 -9.73 16.73 9.75
C HIS A 26 -8.20 16.82 9.94
N PRO A 27 -7.61 18.03 9.98
CA PRO A 27 -6.17 18.19 10.20
C PRO A 27 -5.67 17.44 11.45
N GLY A 28 -4.56 16.73 11.31
CA GLY A 28 -3.96 15.96 12.40
C GLY A 28 -4.55 14.56 12.63
N LYS A 29 -5.57 14.18 11.87
CA LYS A 29 -6.05 12.77 11.88
C LYS A 29 -5.17 11.90 10.99
N PRO A 30 -4.98 10.61 11.35
CA PRO A 30 -4.31 9.63 10.48
C PRO A 30 -4.99 9.53 9.12
N LEU A 31 -4.22 9.22 8.07
CA LEU A 31 -4.76 9.06 6.71
C LEU A 31 -5.91 8.04 6.67
N LEU A 32 -5.77 6.92 7.36
CA LEU A 32 -6.75 5.84 7.38
C LEU A 32 -8.05 6.15 8.15
N ASP A 33 -8.13 7.30 8.84
CA ASP A 33 -9.38 7.82 9.40
C ASP A 33 -10.25 8.53 8.36
N THR A 34 -9.70 8.78 7.17
CA THR A 34 -10.40 9.54 6.13
C THR A 34 -10.28 8.91 4.74
N HIS A 35 -9.31 8.01 4.56
CA HIS A 35 -9.03 7.39 3.28
C HIS A 35 -8.61 5.92 3.43
N ARG A 36 -8.91 5.12 2.42
CA ARG A 36 -8.39 3.76 2.25
C ARG A 36 -7.20 3.82 1.29
N LEU A 37 -6.02 3.43 1.75
CA LEU A 37 -4.79 3.42 0.97
C LEU A 37 -4.71 2.18 0.07
N ALA A 38 -4.25 2.36 -1.18
CA ALA A 38 -3.90 1.25 -2.05
C ALA A 38 -2.59 0.58 -1.57
N ILE A 39 -2.56 -0.74 -1.61
CA ILE A 39 -1.41 -1.57 -1.23
C ILE A 39 -0.58 -1.98 -2.46
N VAL A 40 0.53 -2.70 -2.24
CA VAL A 40 1.36 -3.23 -3.33
C VAL A 40 0.65 -4.40 -4.00
N GLU A 41 0.01 -4.11 -5.11
CA GLU A 41 -0.65 -5.10 -5.98
C GLU A 41 -0.62 -4.66 -7.44
N GLU A 42 -0.60 -5.61 -8.36
CA GLU A 42 -0.74 -5.31 -9.78
C GLU A 42 -2.19 -4.87 -10.11
N PRO A 43 -2.39 -3.93 -11.04
CA PRO A 43 -1.37 -3.26 -11.86
C PRO A 43 -0.75 -2.01 -11.23
N LEU A 44 -1.15 -1.60 -10.02
CA LEU A 44 -0.78 -0.34 -9.39
C LEU A 44 0.72 -0.23 -9.10
N TYR A 45 1.31 -1.31 -8.62
CA TYR A 45 2.72 -1.41 -8.28
C TYR A 45 3.36 -2.59 -9.00
N TRP A 46 4.66 -2.52 -9.22
CA TRP A 46 5.46 -3.68 -9.51
C TRP A 46 5.53 -4.60 -8.28
N PRO A 47 5.75 -5.90 -8.45
CA PRO A 47 5.78 -6.84 -7.32
C PRO A 47 6.81 -6.51 -6.25
N ASP A 48 7.84 -5.78 -6.60
CA ASP A 48 8.87 -5.30 -5.67
C ASP A 48 8.49 -3.99 -4.94
N GLY A 49 7.30 -3.44 -5.23
CA GLY A 49 6.75 -2.24 -4.63
C GLY A 49 7.13 -0.94 -5.34
N GLN A 50 7.84 -0.99 -6.48
CA GLN A 50 8.03 0.19 -7.32
C GLN A 50 6.70 0.65 -7.90
N ILE A 51 6.58 1.96 -8.10
CA ILE A 51 5.42 2.59 -8.74
C ILE A 51 5.30 2.05 -10.18
N ARG A 52 4.10 1.63 -10.59
CA ARG A 52 3.84 1.19 -11.96
C ARG A 52 2.76 2.04 -12.62
N GLU A 53 1.65 2.27 -11.93
CA GLU A 53 0.55 3.12 -12.38
C GLU A 53 0.47 4.42 -11.56
N GLU A 54 -0.57 5.21 -11.72
CA GLU A 54 -0.77 6.48 -11.03
C GLU A 54 -1.08 6.26 -9.53
N VAL A 55 -0.07 5.97 -8.73
CA VAL A 55 -0.19 5.74 -7.27
C VAL A 55 0.42 6.85 -6.42
N TYR A 56 1.03 7.85 -7.07
CA TYR A 56 1.75 8.94 -6.41
C TYR A 56 2.90 8.43 -5.53
N VAL A 57 3.40 9.27 -4.63
CA VAL A 57 4.68 9.01 -3.94
C VAL A 57 4.53 8.46 -2.52
N TYR A 58 3.37 8.64 -1.89
CA TYR A 58 3.18 8.26 -0.48
C TYR A 58 3.37 6.75 -0.26
N GLY A 59 2.72 5.92 -1.08
CA GLY A 59 2.80 4.46 -0.93
C GLY A 59 4.20 3.90 -1.15
N SER A 60 5.01 4.51 -2.03
CA SER A 60 6.42 4.13 -2.18
C SER A 60 7.27 4.65 -1.02
N PHE A 61 7.03 5.89 -0.55
CA PHE A 61 7.79 6.47 0.54
C PHE A 61 7.65 5.68 1.86
N ILE A 62 6.45 5.25 2.23
CA ILE A 62 6.24 4.45 3.46
C ILE A 62 6.83 3.04 3.39
N GLN A 63 7.33 2.60 2.23
CA GLN A 63 8.13 1.38 2.08
C GLN A 63 9.63 1.63 2.35
N SER A 64 10.06 2.88 2.51
CA SER A 64 11.47 3.22 2.67
C SER A 64 11.96 3.03 4.11
N LYS A 65 13.24 2.68 4.25
CA LYS A 65 13.91 2.69 5.56
C LYS A 65 14.02 4.09 6.16
N MET A 66 14.02 5.12 5.32
CA MET A 66 14.02 6.52 5.79
C MET A 66 12.71 6.87 6.49
N HIS A 67 11.56 6.43 5.97
CA HIS A 67 10.28 6.55 6.68
C HIS A 67 10.31 5.83 8.04
N GLN A 68 10.82 4.60 8.08
CA GLN A 68 10.99 3.85 9.35
C GLN A 68 11.91 4.58 10.35
N ALA A 69 12.89 5.33 9.85
CA ALA A 69 13.78 6.16 10.67
C ALA A 69 13.18 7.53 11.07
N GLY A 70 11.91 7.80 10.72
CA GLY A 70 11.21 9.01 11.09
C GLY A 70 11.43 10.21 10.17
N VAL A 71 12.00 10.02 8.98
CA VAL A 71 12.11 11.05 7.94
C VAL A 71 10.71 11.41 7.43
N ALA A 72 10.48 12.70 7.21
CA ALA A 72 9.24 13.25 6.67
C ALA A 72 9.49 14.02 5.36
N CYS A 73 8.44 14.32 4.63
CA CYS A 73 8.50 15.00 3.34
C CYS A 73 9.28 16.33 3.41
N THR A 74 9.12 17.09 4.49
CA THR A 74 9.77 18.40 4.68
C THR A 74 11.25 18.33 5.04
N ASN A 75 11.80 17.14 5.27
CA ASN A 75 13.26 17.00 5.35
C ASN A 75 13.93 17.17 3.99
N CYS A 76 13.19 16.95 2.90
CA CYS A 76 13.68 17.06 1.54
C CYS A 76 13.01 18.19 0.74
N HIS A 77 11.74 18.48 1.04
CA HIS A 77 10.93 19.46 0.30
C HIS A 77 10.49 20.63 1.18
N ASN A 78 10.51 21.84 0.60
CA ASN A 78 9.85 22.99 1.17
C ASN A 78 8.38 23.01 0.68
N PRO A 79 7.39 22.82 1.55
CA PRO A 79 5.99 22.68 1.15
C PRO A 79 5.36 23.97 0.60
N HIS A 80 5.99 25.13 0.84
CA HIS A 80 5.49 26.43 0.35
C HIS A 80 6.01 26.78 -1.03
N SER A 81 7.28 26.46 -1.33
CA SER A 81 7.91 26.77 -2.63
C SER A 81 7.93 25.60 -3.59
N ASN A 82 7.61 24.38 -3.13
CA ASN A 82 7.76 23.12 -3.85
C ASN A 82 9.20 22.85 -4.34
N GLN A 83 10.19 23.51 -3.72
CA GLN A 83 11.61 23.33 -4.02
C GLN A 83 12.23 22.30 -3.08
N LEU A 84 13.32 21.68 -3.52
CA LEU A 84 14.16 20.90 -2.63
C LEU A 84 14.89 21.83 -1.64
N VAL A 85 15.16 21.33 -0.43
CA VAL A 85 15.89 22.10 0.61
C VAL A 85 17.37 22.27 0.31
N ALA A 86 17.93 21.49 -0.64
CA ALA A 86 19.26 21.61 -1.18
C ALA A 86 19.30 21.13 -2.64
N GLU A 87 20.32 21.52 -3.40
CA GLU A 87 20.47 21.13 -4.79
C GLU A 87 21.19 19.78 -4.94
N GLY A 88 20.83 19.03 -5.98
CA GLY A 88 21.48 17.77 -6.38
C GLY A 88 21.63 16.77 -5.23
N ASN A 89 22.82 16.17 -5.12
CA ASN A 89 23.15 15.22 -4.06
C ASN A 89 23.17 15.85 -2.64
N GLY A 90 23.18 17.19 -2.54
CA GLY A 90 23.13 17.92 -1.27
C GLY A 90 21.91 17.60 -0.43
N VAL A 91 20.76 17.24 -1.05
CA VAL A 91 19.57 16.78 -0.32
C VAL A 91 19.85 15.50 0.46
N CYS A 92 20.59 14.56 -0.13
CA CYS A 92 20.94 13.29 0.50
C CYS A 92 22.07 13.47 1.52
N ALA A 93 23.01 14.37 1.23
CA ALA A 93 24.19 14.65 2.06
C ALA A 93 23.87 15.32 3.40
N GLN A 94 22.63 15.76 3.63
CA GLN A 94 22.16 16.22 4.94
C GLN A 94 22.28 15.11 6.02
N CYS A 95 22.16 13.84 5.62
CA CYS A 95 22.17 12.68 6.51
C CYS A 95 23.18 11.61 6.06
N HIS A 96 23.43 11.48 4.76
CA HIS A 96 24.35 10.50 4.19
C HIS A 96 25.71 11.15 3.94
N LEU A 97 26.77 10.59 4.51
CA LEU A 97 28.12 11.14 4.45
C LEU A 97 28.62 11.18 2.99
N ALA A 98 28.77 12.38 2.42
CA ALA A 98 29.17 12.55 1.03
C ALA A 98 30.52 11.85 0.71
N SER A 99 31.50 11.90 1.63
CA SER A 99 32.76 11.20 1.48
C SER A 99 32.64 9.67 1.34
N THR A 100 31.54 9.10 1.81
CA THR A 100 31.26 7.65 1.74
C THR A 100 30.42 7.32 0.51
N TYR A 101 29.42 8.13 0.18
CA TYR A 101 28.40 7.77 -0.79
C TYR A 101 28.45 8.58 -2.09
N ASP A 102 28.93 9.85 -2.06
CA ASP A 102 29.00 10.70 -3.24
C ASP A 102 30.41 10.68 -3.84
N ASN A 103 30.84 9.49 -4.23
CA ASN A 103 32.18 9.28 -4.82
C ASN A 103 32.20 8.06 -5.75
N PRO A 104 33.17 7.98 -6.69
CA PRO A 104 33.26 6.88 -7.67
C PRO A 104 33.46 5.49 -7.09
N THR A 105 33.87 5.34 -5.84
CA THR A 105 33.99 4.01 -5.20
C THR A 105 32.62 3.45 -4.81
N HIS A 106 31.60 4.32 -4.65
CA HIS A 106 30.23 3.92 -4.39
C HIS A 106 29.43 3.78 -5.69
N HIS A 107 29.28 4.86 -6.46
CA HIS A 107 28.38 4.88 -7.63
C HIS A 107 29.01 4.36 -8.93
N ARG A 108 30.35 4.15 -8.97
CA ARG A 108 31.11 3.58 -10.10
C ARG A 108 31.00 4.37 -11.40
N HIS A 109 30.67 5.64 -11.33
CA HIS A 109 30.61 6.58 -12.43
C HIS A 109 31.55 7.75 -12.17
N GLN A 110 31.86 8.54 -13.23
CA GLN A 110 32.65 9.76 -13.08
C GLN A 110 31.87 10.79 -12.25
N THR A 111 32.55 11.50 -11.38
CA THR A 111 31.97 12.59 -10.61
C THR A 111 31.32 13.63 -11.55
N ALA A 112 30.14 14.13 -11.16
CA ALA A 112 29.32 15.06 -11.93
C ALA A 112 28.76 14.51 -13.28
N SER A 113 28.88 13.21 -13.54
CA SER A 113 28.14 12.57 -14.64
C SER A 113 26.72 12.23 -14.22
N ALA A 114 25.82 11.92 -15.16
CA ALA A 114 24.43 11.50 -14.88
C ALA A 114 24.37 10.32 -13.90
N GLY A 115 25.25 9.32 -14.05
CA GLY A 115 25.29 8.16 -13.14
C GLY A 115 25.83 8.45 -11.73
N SER A 116 26.28 9.67 -11.42
CA SER A 116 26.72 10.06 -10.08
C SER A 116 25.61 10.69 -9.23
N ALA A 117 24.44 10.98 -9.80
CA ALA A 117 23.31 11.50 -9.04
C ALA A 117 22.67 10.39 -8.20
N CYS A 118 22.60 10.57 -6.88
CA CYS A 118 22.03 9.60 -5.95
C CYS A 118 20.63 9.14 -6.36
N VAL A 119 19.82 10.09 -6.81
CA VAL A 119 18.42 9.85 -7.19
C VAL A 119 18.27 8.96 -8.42
N ASP A 120 19.24 8.93 -9.33
CA ASP A 120 19.13 8.14 -10.56
C ASP A 120 19.25 6.63 -10.30
N CYS A 121 19.92 6.25 -9.21
CA CYS A 121 20.03 4.87 -8.77
C CYS A 121 18.99 4.50 -7.68
N HIS A 122 18.75 5.40 -6.73
CA HIS A 122 17.93 5.13 -5.55
C HIS A 122 16.48 5.59 -5.65
N MET A 123 16.19 6.49 -6.59
CA MET A 123 14.87 7.03 -6.89
C MET A 123 14.64 7.07 -8.41
N PRO A 124 14.67 5.91 -9.10
CA PRO A 124 14.55 5.87 -10.55
C PRO A 124 13.25 6.55 -10.99
N SER A 125 13.30 7.29 -12.09
CA SER A 125 12.13 7.99 -12.62
C SER A 125 11.39 7.14 -13.63
N GLN A 126 10.06 7.30 -13.69
CA GLN A 126 9.21 6.72 -14.72
C GLN A 126 8.29 7.80 -15.31
N LEU A 127 7.95 7.64 -16.59
CA LEU A 127 7.04 8.53 -17.27
C LEU A 127 5.60 8.05 -17.02
N TYR A 128 4.80 8.89 -16.34
CA TYR A 128 3.39 8.62 -16.09
C TYR A 128 2.50 9.39 -17.07
N MET A 129 1.40 8.77 -17.47
CA MET A 129 0.40 9.35 -18.37
C MET A 129 1.00 9.92 -19.68
N GLY A 130 2.20 9.46 -20.05
CA GLY A 130 2.91 9.89 -21.26
C GLY A 130 3.56 11.27 -21.19
N VAL A 131 3.41 12.02 -20.09
CA VAL A 131 3.85 13.43 -20.00
C VAL A 131 4.59 13.80 -18.71
N ASP A 132 4.45 13.01 -17.62
CA ASP A 132 4.95 13.41 -16.31
C ASP A 132 5.99 12.42 -15.78
N SER A 133 7.23 12.88 -15.69
CA SER A 133 8.36 12.09 -15.16
C SER A 133 8.41 12.20 -13.64
N ARG A 134 8.14 11.11 -12.94
CA ARG A 134 8.15 11.05 -11.47
C ARG A 134 9.15 10.05 -10.94
N ARG A 135 9.80 10.40 -9.84
CA ARG A 135 10.74 9.53 -9.14
C ARG A 135 10.04 8.63 -8.14
N ASP A 136 10.46 7.38 -8.06
CA ASP A 136 10.04 6.44 -7.01
C ASP A 136 10.64 6.89 -5.66
N HIS A 137 9.80 7.06 -4.63
CA HIS A 137 10.19 7.53 -3.31
C HIS A 137 10.49 6.40 -2.31
N SER A 138 10.62 5.17 -2.76
CA SER A 138 11.01 4.05 -1.88
C SER A 138 12.50 4.03 -1.50
N MET A 139 13.31 4.91 -2.13
CA MET A 139 14.76 5.08 -1.86
C MET A 139 15.48 3.73 -1.76
N ARG A 140 15.28 2.90 -2.77
CA ARG A 140 15.71 1.49 -2.74
C ARG A 140 17.13 1.30 -3.25
N ILE A 141 17.70 0.16 -2.91
CA ILE A 141 18.90 -0.35 -3.54
C ILE A 141 18.50 -0.95 -4.89
N PRO A 142 19.22 -0.68 -5.99
CA PRO A 142 18.95 -1.34 -7.28
C PRO A 142 18.98 -2.87 -7.18
N ARG A 143 17.95 -3.54 -7.72
CA ARG A 143 17.76 -4.99 -7.63
C ARG A 143 17.50 -5.61 -9.01
N PRO A 144 18.52 -5.67 -9.91
CA PRO A 144 18.35 -6.27 -11.22
C PRO A 144 18.02 -7.76 -11.17
N ASP A 145 18.36 -8.47 -10.09
CA ASP A 145 17.92 -9.86 -9.85
C ASP A 145 16.40 -9.99 -9.74
N LEU A 146 15.70 -8.96 -9.24
CA LEU A 146 14.24 -8.92 -9.24
C LEU A 146 13.69 -8.59 -10.62
N SER A 147 14.36 -7.75 -11.40
CA SER A 147 13.97 -7.48 -12.79
C SER A 147 13.91 -8.75 -13.63
N MET A 148 14.93 -9.61 -13.52
CA MET A 148 14.96 -10.89 -14.22
C MET A 148 13.82 -11.84 -13.83
N SER A 149 13.32 -11.73 -12.61
CA SER A 149 12.34 -12.70 -12.07
C SER A 149 10.91 -12.20 -12.02
N THR A 150 10.70 -10.89 -11.94
CA THR A 150 9.36 -10.29 -11.77
C THR A 150 9.00 -9.31 -12.88
N GLY A 151 9.97 -8.95 -13.73
CA GLY A 151 9.79 -7.92 -14.76
C GLY A 151 9.81 -6.49 -14.23
N ALA A 152 10.03 -6.26 -12.92
CA ALA A 152 10.14 -4.93 -12.36
C ALA A 152 11.35 -4.18 -12.97
N PRO A 153 11.27 -2.88 -13.24
CA PRO A 153 12.38 -2.13 -13.79
C PRO A 153 13.53 -2.02 -12.78
N ASN A 154 14.76 -1.80 -13.29
CA ASN A 154 15.89 -1.44 -12.45
C ASN A 154 16.55 -0.15 -12.95
N ALA A 155 17.22 0.54 -12.04
CA ALA A 155 17.83 1.84 -12.33
C ALA A 155 18.93 1.80 -13.42
N CYS A 156 19.72 0.72 -13.49
CA CYS A 156 20.82 0.61 -14.45
C CYS A 156 20.32 0.69 -15.90
N ASN A 157 19.25 -0.04 -16.22
CA ASN A 157 18.71 -0.12 -17.57
C ASN A 157 17.92 1.12 -18.00
N GLN A 158 17.71 2.11 -17.12
CA GLN A 158 17.16 3.41 -17.54
C GLN A 158 18.16 4.24 -18.37
N CYS A 159 19.45 4.07 -18.12
CA CYS A 159 20.53 4.74 -18.86
C CYS A 159 21.24 3.75 -19.81
N HIS A 160 21.53 2.54 -19.34
CA HIS A 160 22.15 1.46 -20.14
C HIS A 160 21.07 0.67 -20.88
N THR A 161 20.36 1.32 -21.79
CA THR A 161 19.17 0.78 -22.48
C THR A 161 19.51 -0.35 -23.47
N ASP A 162 20.75 -0.46 -23.89
CA ASP A 162 21.31 -1.50 -24.75
C ASP A 162 21.73 -2.76 -23.98
N GLN A 163 21.70 -2.70 -22.64
CA GLN A 163 22.13 -3.78 -21.77
C GLN A 163 20.94 -4.53 -21.15
N SER A 164 21.16 -5.77 -20.74
CA SER A 164 20.13 -6.59 -20.04
C SER A 164 20.15 -6.42 -18.53
N ALA A 165 19.11 -6.88 -17.87
CA ALA A 165 19.07 -6.97 -16.39
C ALA A 165 20.15 -7.93 -15.84
N ASP A 166 20.52 -8.96 -16.63
CA ASP A 166 21.61 -9.89 -16.27
C ASP A 166 22.98 -9.19 -16.30
N TRP A 167 23.21 -8.33 -17.30
CA TRP A 167 24.38 -7.46 -17.31
C TRP A 167 24.44 -6.57 -16.06
N ALA A 168 23.33 -5.90 -15.71
CA ALA A 168 23.28 -5.04 -14.52
C ALA A 168 23.51 -5.84 -13.23
N TYR A 169 23.01 -7.06 -13.14
CA TYR A 169 23.28 -7.96 -12.03
C TYR A 169 24.76 -8.32 -11.93
N SER A 170 25.40 -8.68 -13.06
CA SER A 170 26.83 -9.01 -13.12
C SER A 170 27.71 -7.81 -12.74
N ALA A 171 27.37 -6.61 -13.21
CA ALA A 171 28.08 -5.39 -12.86
C ALA A 171 28.04 -5.12 -11.33
N LEU A 172 26.88 -5.31 -10.69
CA LEU A 172 26.78 -5.18 -9.23
C LEU A 172 27.58 -6.25 -8.49
N ALA A 173 27.61 -7.48 -8.99
CA ALA A 173 28.43 -8.56 -8.42
C ALA A 173 29.94 -8.24 -8.52
N ASP A 174 30.40 -7.68 -9.64
CA ASP A 174 31.77 -7.22 -9.84
C ASP A 174 32.13 -6.04 -8.88
N TRP A 175 31.13 -5.26 -8.46
CA TRP A 175 31.29 -4.22 -7.43
C TRP A 175 31.30 -4.79 -6.00
N GLY A 176 31.13 -6.11 -5.84
CA GLY A 176 31.09 -6.79 -4.55
C GLY A 176 29.71 -6.76 -3.87
N VAL A 177 28.66 -6.39 -4.60
CA VAL A 177 27.28 -6.42 -4.07
C VAL A 177 26.74 -7.84 -4.08
N THR A 178 26.27 -8.32 -2.93
CA THR A 178 25.65 -9.64 -2.80
C THR A 178 24.22 -9.52 -2.28
N PHE A 179 23.32 -10.30 -2.84
CA PHE A 179 21.91 -10.36 -2.41
C PHE A 179 21.66 -11.69 -1.70
N THR A 180 21.65 -11.67 -0.37
CA THR A 180 21.48 -12.86 0.49
C THR A 180 20.05 -13.40 0.47
N ASP A 181 19.06 -12.55 0.21
CA ASP A 181 17.63 -12.85 0.16
C ASP A 181 17.11 -13.24 -1.24
N ARG A 182 18.01 -13.47 -2.19
CA ARG A 182 17.69 -13.64 -3.62
C ARG A 182 16.54 -14.59 -3.88
N ARG A 183 16.48 -15.72 -3.17
CA ARG A 183 15.44 -16.75 -3.39
C ARG A 183 14.12 -16.44 -2.70
N ASN A 184 14.19 -15.85 -1.51
CA ASN A 184 13.05 -15.64 -0.62
C ASN A 184 12.64 -14.16 -0.51
N HIS A 185 13.02 -13.33 -1.49
CA HIS A 185 12.62 -11.93 -1.48
C HIS A 185 11.09 -11.80 -1.64
N PRO A 186 10.41 -10.99 -0.80
CA PRO A 186 8.95 -10.81 -0.84
C PRO A 186 8.38 -10.49 -2.22
N ALA A 187 9.10 -9.72 -3.04
CA ALA A 187 8.68 -9.38 -4.41
C ALA A 187 8.41 -10.61 -5.28
N ARG A 188 9.20 -11.67 -5.13
CA ARG A 188 8.99 -12.92 -5.90
C ARG A 188 7.74 -13.64 -5.45
N ALA A 189 7.47 -13.60 -4.14
CA ALA A 189 6.26 -14.19 -3.58
C ALA A 189 5.01 -13.40 -3.99
N VAL A 190 5.06 -12.05 -3.97
CA VAL A 190 3.97 -11.20 -4.47
C VAL A 190 3.70 -11.47 -5.95
N HIS A 191 4.75 -11.56 -6.79
CA HIS A 191 4.63 -11.88 -8.20
C HIS A 191 4.02 -13.26 -8.45
N ALA A 192 4.47 -14.27 -7.71
CA ALA A 192 3.95 -15.64 -7.80
C ALA A 192 2.48 -15.70 -7.32
N ALA A 193 2.16 -15.01 -6.23
CA ALA A 193 0.82 -14.93 -5.68
C ALA A 193 -0.17 -14.28 -6.64
N GLY A 194 0.23 -13.21 -7.34
CA GLY A 194 -0.58 -12.57 -8.38
C GLY A 194 -0.95 -13.51 -9.55
N ARG A 195 -0.23 -14.62 -9.69
CA ARG A 195 -0.48 -15.69 -10.67
C ARG A 195 -1.16 -16.94 -10.07
N GLY A 196 -1.57 -16.87 -8.80
CA GLY A 196 -2.21 -17.99 -8.11
C GLY A 196 -1.24 -19.11 -7.67
N ASP A 197 0.07 -18.86 -7.64
CA ASP A 197 1.05 -19.87 -7.21
C ASP A 197 1.08 -19.98 -5.67
N ILE A 198 0.47 -21.04 -5.16
CA ILE A 198 0.39 -21.31 -3.71
C ILE A 198 1.75 -21.52 -3.03
N ARG A 199 2.80 -21.81 -3.77
CA ARG A 199 4.18 -21.94 -3.25
C ARG A 199 4.73 -20.61 -2.72
N ALA A 200 4.08 -19.49 -3.02
CA ALA A 200 4.39 -18.18 -2.47
C ALA A 200 4.02 -18.05 -0.98
N ALA A 201 3.07 -18.84 -0.50
CA ALA A 201 2.47 -18.68 0.84
C ALA A 201 3.48 -18.66 2.00
N PRO A 202 4.51 -19.53 2.08
CA PRO A 202 5.48 -19.46 3.17
C PRO A 202 6.21 -18.12 3.24
N VAL A 203 6.69 -17.58 2.12
CA VAL A 203 7.40 -16.29 2.08
C VAL A 203 6.46 -15.12 2.38
N LEU A 204 5.21 -15.18 1.93
CA LEU A 204 4.20 -14.17 2.28
C LEU A 204 3.89 -14.20 3.78
N LEU A 205 3.76 -15.38 4.39
CA LEU A 205 3.54 -15.53 5.83
C LEU A 205 4.72 -15.00 6.65
N ASP A 206 5.94 -15.34 6.24
CA ASP A 206 7.16 -14.82 6.87
C ASP A 206 7.20 -13.29 6.78
N THR A 207 6.91 -12.73 5.60
CA THR A 207 6.87 -11.27 5.39
C THR A 207 5.79 -10.60 6.25
N ALA A 208 4.60 -11.18 6.34
CA ALA A 208 3.50 -10.66 7.14
C ALA A 208 3.84 -10.63 8.65
N ASN A 209 4.64 -11.58 9.11
CA ASN A 209 5.06 -11.70 10.50
C ASN A 209 6.38 -10.95 10.81
N ASP A 210 7.15 -10.55 9.81
CA ASP A 210 8.42 -9.85 10.00
C ASP A 210 8.18 -8.42 10.52
N THR A 211 8.53 -8.18 11.78
CA THR A 211 8.41 -6.85 12.41
C THR A 211 9.44 -5.84 11.89
N GLY A 212 10.48 -6.29 11.20
CA GLY A 212 11.45 -5.43 10.50
C GLY A 212 10.97 -4.96 9.12
N ALA A 213 9.96 -5.63 8.53
CA ALA A 213 9.33 -5.19 7.31
C ALA A 213 8.39 -4.00 7.55
N THR A 214 8.19 -3.18 6.52
CA THR A 214 7.28 -2.02 6.60
C THR A 214 5.82 -2.44 6.70
N GLY A 215 4.96 -1.58 7.28
CA GLY A 215 3.52 -1.83 7.34
C GLY A 215 2.90 -2.11 5.96
N MET A 216 3.36 -1.39 4.92
CA MET A 216 2.92 -1.61 3.54
C MET A 216 3.28 -3.01 3.03
N GLN A 217 4.52 -3.46 3.24
CA GLN A 217 4.96 -4.80 2.81
C GLN A 217 4.19 -5.90 3.55
N ARG A 218 4.02 -5.76 4.86
CA ARG A 218 3.27 -6.70 5.69
C ARG A 218 1.80 -6.77 5.30
N ALA A 219 1.14 -5.62 5.15
CA ALA A 219 -0.26 -5.54 4.73
C ALA A 219 -0.47 -6.18 3.35
N SER A 220 0.40 -5.87 2.38
CA SER A 220 0.34 -6.49 1.05
C SER A 220 0.52 -8.00 1.11
N ALA A 221 1.46 -8.50 1.91
CA ALA A 221 1.65 -9.94 2.09
C ALA A 221 0.42 -10.62 2.71
N ILE A 222 -0.24 -10.00 3.69
CA ILE A 222 -1.49 -10.50 4.30
C ILE A 222 -2.62 -10.59 3.26
N THR A 223 -2.82 -9.54 2.47
CA THR A 223 -3.88 -9.52 1.45
C THR A 223 -3.63 -10.59 0.39
N HIS A 224 -2.39 -10.71 -0.13
CA HIS A 224 -2.06 -11.76 -1.10
C HIS A 224 -2.22 -13.17 -0.52
N LEU A 225 -1.79 -13.40 0.71
CA LEU A 225 -1.93 -14.69 1.38
C LEU A 225 -3.41 -15.04 1.59
N GLY A 226 -4.24 -14.07 2.00
CA GLY A 226 -5.68 -14.25 2.19
C GLY A 226 -6.40 -14.68 0.91
N ARG A 227 -5.99 -14.15 -0.23
CA ARG A 227 -6.55 -14.54 -1.54
C ARG A 227 -6.07 -15.92 -2.02
N LEU A 228 -4.87 -16.34 -1.61
CA LEU A 228 -4.27 -17.62 -2.01
C LEU A 228 -4.71 -18.80 -1.15
N LEU A 229 -4.55 -18.68 0.16
CA LEU A 229 -4.71 -19.76 1.14
C LEU A 229 -5.29 -19.19 2.44
N PRO A 230 -6.58 -18.80 2.46
CA PRO A 230 -7.21 -18.15 3.61
C PRO A 230 -7.17 -19.01 4.88
N GLU A 231 -7.18 -20.32 4.77
CA GLU A 231 -7.08 -21.25 5.91
C GLU A 231 -5.74 -21.13 6.67
N GLN A 232 -4.68 -20.65 6.03
CA GLN A 232 -3.36 -20.45 6.65
C GLN A 232 -3.26 -19.16 7.47
N LEU A 233 -4.29 -18.30 7.45
CA LEU A 233 -4.30 -17.04 8.20
C LEU A 233 -4.48 -17.26 9.71
N MET A 234 -5.26 -18.27 10.09
CA MET A 234 -5.78 -18.45 11.46
C MET A 234 -4.72 -18.34 12.56
N PRO A 235 -3.53 -18.97 12.46
CA PRO A 235 -2.51 -18.89 13.52
C PRO A 235 -1.97 -17.48 13.74
N SER A 236 -1.92 -16.64 12.70
CA SER A 236 -1.34 -15.30 12.75
C SER A 236 -2.36 -14.18 12.92
N LEU A 237 -3.66 -14.44 12.72
CA LEU A 237 -4.71 -13.44 12.82
C LEU A 237 -4.71 -12.67 14.16
N PRO A 238 -4.56 -13.31 15.34
CA PRO A 238 -4.53 -12.57 16.60
C PRO A 238 -3.41 -11.53 16.66
N LEU A 239 -2.25 -11.84 16.09
CA LEU A 239 -1.11 -10.92 16.01
C LEU A 239 -1.42 -9.73 15.08
N TRP A 240 -2.00 -9.99 13.90
CA TRP A 240 -2.29 -8.95 12.93
C TRP A 240 -3.45 -8.06 13.36
N LEU A 241 -4.51 -8.63 13.93
CA LEU A 241 -5.67 -7.89 14.45
C LEU A 241 -5.31 -7.02 15.67
N GLY A 242 -4.32 -7.42 16.46
CA GLY A 242 -3.77 -6.64 17.57
C GLY A 242 -2.65 -5.68 17.18
N SER A 243 -2.30 -5.54 15.90
CA SER A 243 -1.20 -4.69 15.46
C SER A 243 -1.45 -3.22 15.80
N ARG A 244 -0.37 -2.50 16.21
CA ARG A 244 -0.41 -1.04 16.35
C ARG A 244 -0.55 -0.32 15.01
N ASP A 245 -0.07 -0.93 13.92
CA ASP A 245 -0.21 -0.39 12.58
C ASP A 245 -1.61 -0.67 12.02
N PRO A 246 -2.44 0.35 11.78
CA PRO A 246 -3.79 0.18 11.28
C PRO A 246 -3.86 -0.40 9.87
N LEU A 247 -2.80 -0.24 9.06
CA LEU A 247 -2.76 -0.82 7.72
C LEU A 247 -2.71 -2.36 7.78
N ILE A 248 -2.01 -2.91 8.78
CA ILE A 248 -1.97 -4.35 9.03
C ILE A 248 -3.33 -4.86 9.51
N ARG A 249 -4.02 -4.14 10.43
CA ARG A 249 -5.36 -4.51 10.88
C ARG A 249 -6.38 -4.45 9.73
N LEU A 250 -6.27 -3.43 8.87
CA LEU A 250 -7.10 -3.29 7.68
C LEU A 250 -6.94 -4.48 6.73
N ALA A 251 -5.69 -4.84 6.41
CA ALA A 251 -5.39 -5.99 5.54
C ALA A 251 -5.87 -7.31 6.16
N ALA A 252 -5.73 -7.49 7.48
CA ALA A 252 -6.25 -8.66 8.18
C ALA A 252 -7.78 -8.72 8.12
N ALA A 253 -8.49 -7.60 8.31
CA ALA A 253 -9.94 -7.53 8.18
C ALA A 253 -10.41 -7.89 6.76
N GLU A 254 -9.71 -7.41 5.73
CA GLU A 254 -9.97 -7.79 4.33
C GLU A 254 -9.77 -9.30 4.10
N ALA A 255 -8.65 -9.84 4.56
CA ALA A 255 -8.31 -11.26 4.40
C ALA A 255 -9.31 -12.20 5.11
N ILE A 256 -9.83 -11.81 6.28
CA ILE A 256 -10.88 -12.55 7.01
C ILE A 256 -12.12 -12.73 6.14
N GLY A 257 -12.42 -11.82 5.22
CA GLY A 257 -13.55 -11.94 4.30
C GLY A 257 -13.55 -13.21 3.45
N GLN A 258 -12.39 -13.87 3.30
CA GLN A 258 -12.26 -15.14 2.56
C GLN A 258 -12.51 -16.38 3.43
N LEU A 259 -12.67 -16.22 4.76
CA LEU A 259 -12.92 -17.32 5.68
C LEU A 259 -14.41 -17.74 5.68
N PRO A 260 -14.75 -18.94 6.18
CA PRO A 260 -16.13 -19.36 6.40
C PRO A 260 -16.93 -18.38 7.28
N PRO A 261 -18.24 -18.21 7.03
CA PRO A 261 -19.09 -17.22 7.70
C PRO A 261 -19.02 -17.24 9.24
N GLU A 262 -19.04 -18.42 9.83
CA GLU A 262 -19.04 -18.63 11.28
C GLU A 262 -17.74 -18.13 11.96
N GLN A 263 -16.62 -18.16 11.24
CA GLN A 263 -15.33 -17.66 11.74
C GLN A 263 -15.23 -16.14 11.59
N ARG A 264 -15.76 -15.60 10.49
CA ARG A 264 -15.67 -14.15 10.17
C ARG A 264 -16.32 -13.29 11.24
N GLN A 265 -17.54 -13.62 11.68
CA GLN A 265 -18.28 -12.82 12.65
C GLN A 265 -17.53 -12.68 13.99
N ALA A 266 -16.95 -13.76 14.49
CA ALA A 266 -16.22 -13.76 15.76
C ALA A 266 -14.94 -12.90 15.66
N LEU A 267 -14.19 -13.03 14.55
CA LEU A 267 -12.93 -12.32 14.31
C LEU A 267 -13.12 -10.83 14.04
N LEU A 268 -14.19 -10.44 13.34
CA LEU A 268 -14.44 -9.04 12.96
C LEU A 268 -15.17 -8.24 14.05
N ARG A 269 -15.81 -8.92 15.02
CA ARG A 269 -16.53 -8.24 16.12
C ARG A 269 -15.69 -7.21 16.86
N PRO A 270 -14.44 -7.48 17.27
CA PRO A 270 -13.60 -6.47 17.92
C PRO A 270 -13.29 -5.28 17.01
N LEU A 271 -13.11 -5.52 15.72
CA LEU A 271 -12.77 -4.48 14.73
C LEU A 271 -13.96 -3.57 14.37
N SER A 272 -15.17 -3.95 14.70
CA SER A 272 -16.36 -3.08 14.55
C SER A 272 -16.27 -1.80 15.40
N GLN A 273 -15.39 -1.77 16.39
CA GLN A 273 -15.10 -0.64 17.26
C GLN A 273 -13.64 -0.15 17.16
N ASP A 274 -12.95 -0.52 16.09
CA ASP A 274 -11.56 -0.08 15.88
C ASP A 274 -11.49 1.45 15.88
N PRO A 275 -10.49 2.08 16.51
CA PRO A 275 -10.35 3.53 16.51
C PRO A 275 -10.20 4.13 15.11
N VAL A 276 -9.74 3.35 14.12
CA VAL A 276 -9.47 3.81 12.76
C VAL A 276 -10.64 3.51 11.82
N LEU A 277 -11.14 4.53 11.15
CA LEU A 277 -12.33 4.45 10.29
C LEU A 277 -12.19 3.40 9.19
N ALA A 278 -11.07 3.34 8.48
CA ALA A 278 -10.86 2.39 7.38
C ALA A 278 -11.02 0.93 7.86
N VAL A 279 -10.57 0.61 9.07
CA VAL A 279 -10.70 -0.73 9.66
C VAL A 279 -12.16 -1.04 9.98
N ARG A 280 -12.91 -0.08 10.55
CA ARG A 280 -14.36 -0.24 10.79
C ARG A 280 -15.14 -0.42 9.50
N MET A 281 -14.84 0.38 8.46
CA MET A 281 -15.51 0.29 7.15
C MET A 281 -15.27 -1.07 6.49
N MET A 282 -14.05 -1.58 6.53
CA MET A 282 -13.73 -2.92 6.04
C MET A 282 -14.50 -3.99 6.82
N SER A 283 -14.57 -3.86 8.15
CA SER A 283 -15.33 -4.80 8.98
C SER A 283 -16.82 -4.78 8.65
N ALA A 284 -17.39 -3.61 8.37
CA ALA A 284 -18.77 -3.47 7.92
C ALA A 284 -19.01 -4.21 6.59
N GLU A 285 -18.14 -4.02 5.61
CA GLU A 285 -18.20 -4.70 4.30
C GLU A 285 -18.20 -6.23 4.46
N GLN A 286 -17.28 -6.75 5.29
CA GLN A 286 -17.14 -8.20 5.49
C GLN A 286 -18.26 -8.84 6.33
N LEU A 287 -18.91 -8.04 7.17
CA LEU A 287 -20.04 -8.50 8.01
C LEU A 287 -21.39 -8.40 7.31
N ALA A 288 -21.54 -7.57 6.29
CA ALA A 288 -22.82 -7.27 5.63
C ALA A 288 -23.57 -8.54 5.20
N GLY A 289 -22.88 -9.48 4.54
CA GLY A 289 -23.46 -10.71 4.05
C GLY A 289 -23.74 -11.78 5.13
N LEU A 290 -23.29 -11.55 6.37
CA LEU A 290 -23.50 -12.47 7.50
C LEU A 290 -24.69 -12.09 8.35
N ILE A 291 -25.16 -10.84 8.25
CA ILE A 291 -26.21 -10.28 9.09
C ILE A 291 -27.19 -9.51 8.20
N PRO A 292 -28.16 -10.21 7.61
CA PRO A 292 -29.21 -9.57 6.80
C PRO A 292 -30.05 -8.59 7.63
N ALA A 293 -30.46 -7.49 7.02
CA ALA A 293 -31.27 -6.44 7.69
C ALA A 293 -32.58 -6.93 8.26
N ALA A 294 -33.20 -7.95 7.61
CA ALA A 294 -34.50 -8.49 7.97
C ALA A 294 -34.47 -9.65 8.98
N SER A 295 -33.31 -10.08 9.48
CA SER A 295 -33.19 -11.28 10.32
C SER A 295 -33.45 -11.05 11.81
N GLY A 296 -33.80 -9.84 12.23
CA GLY A 296 -34.14 -9.54 13.62
C GLY A 296 -35.57 -9.93 13.95
N SER A 297 -35.78 -10.92 14.83
CA SER A 297 -37.07 -11.07 15.52
C SER A 297 -37.41 -9.74 16.20
N PRO A 298 -38.72 -9.35 16.30
CA PRO A 298 -39.10 -8.13 17.00
C PRO A 298 -38.47 -8.07 18.40
N GLY A 299 -37.56 -7.14 18.65
CA GLY A 299 -36.86 -6.97 19.94
C GLY A 299 -35.39 -7.43 19.97
N GLN A 300 -34.87 -8.09 18.95
CA GLN A 300 -33.45 -8.46 18.88
C GLN A 300 -32.67 -7.33 18.15
N LYS A 301 -31.84 -6.60 18.90
CA LYS A 301 -30.98 -5.56 18.34
C LYS A 301 -29.86 -6.21 17.52
N ASP A 302 -29.68 -5.75 16.28
CA ASP A 302 -28.51 -6.07 15.48
C ASP A 302 -27.25 -5.55 16.21
N PRO A 303 -26.31 -6.43 16.61
CA PRO A 303 -25.12 -6.01 17.35
C PRO A 303 -24.20 -5.10 16.53
N PHE A 304 -24.39 -5.00 15.22
CA PHE A 304 -23.60 -4.19 14.29
C PHE A 304 -24.40 -3.05 13.64
N GLU A 305 -25.63 -2.79 14.09
CA GLU A 305 -26.48 -1.73 13.52
C GLU A 305 -25.78 -0.36 13.49
N ALA A 306 -25.07 -0.01 14.55
CA ALA A 306 -24.32 1.24 14.62
C ALA A 306 -23.20 1.31 13.58
N LEU A 307 -22.47 0.21 13.39
CA LEU A 307 -21.41 0.08 12.38
C LEU A 307 -21.98 0.20 10.96
N PHE A 308 -23.07 -0.48 10.66
CA PHE A 308 -23.72 -0.43 9.34
C PHE A 308 -24.29 0.95 9.03
N ARG A 309 -24.83 1.62 10.03
CA ARG A 309 -25.30 3.00 9.90
C ARG A 309 -24.13 3.95 9.66
N GLU A 310 -23.01 3.79 10.37
CA GLU A 310 -21.78 4.56 10.13
C GLU A 310 -21.29 4.34 8.70
N TYR A 311 -21.24 3.08 8.22
CA TYR A 311 -20.85 2.75 6.85
C TYR A 311 -21.72 3.46 5.82
N MET A 312 -23.04 3.37 5.95
CA MET A 312 -23.98 4.06 5.07
C MET A 312 -23.80 5.58 5.08
N THR A 313 -23.59 6.16 6.27
CA THR A 313 -23.37 7.60 6.43
C THR A 313 -22.10 8.06 5.72
N VAL A 314 -21.00 7.31 5.89
CA VAL A 314 -19.71 7.60 5.27
C VAL A 314 -19.81 7.52 3.75
N GLN A 315 -20.36 6.45 3.23
CA GLN A 315 -20.49 6.25 1.78
C GLN A 315 -21.47 7.24 1.12
N SER A 316 -22.53 7.65 1.84
CA SER A 316 -23.51 8.60 1.31
C SER A 316 -22.94 10.00 1.02
N GLN A 317 -21.78 10.34 1.56
CA GLN A 317 -21.07 11.59 1.26
C GLN A 317 -20.48 11.64 -0.17
N HIS A 318 -20.42 10.49 -0.86
CA HIS A 318 -19.73 10.34 -2.15
C HIS A 318 -20.64 9.72 -3.24
N LEU A 319 -21.94 9.94 -3.17
CA LEU A 319 -22.92 9.41 -4.15
C LEU A 319 -22.81 10.02 -5.54
N ASP A 320 -21.99 11.03 -5.72
CA ASP A 320 -21.59 11.56 -7.03
C ASP A 320 -20.67 10.59 -7.79
N MET A 321 -19.99 9.68 -7.10
CA MET A 321 -19.05 8.71 -7.67
C MET A 321 -19.77 7.38 -8.05
N PRO A 322 -19.75 6.96 -9.32
CA PRO A 322 -20.37 5.69 -9.76
C PRO A 322 -19.83 4.46 -9.00
N SER A 323 -18.54 4.44 -8.68
CA SER A 323 -17.91 3.36 -7.92
C SER A 323 -18.47 3.22 -6.51
N VAL A 324 -18.76 4.33 -5.84
CA VAL A 324 -19.37 4.33 -4.49
C VAL A 324 -20.82 3.83 -4.55
N LEU A 325 -21.58 4.24 -5.57
CA LEU A 325 -22.94 3.73 -5.77
C LEU A 325 -22.94 2.22 -6.00
N ALA A 326 -21.99 1.70 -6.80
CA ALA A 326 -21.85 0.25 -7.01
C ALA A 326 -21.46 -0.49 -5.70
N GLN A 327 -20.58 0.09 -4.91
CA GLN A 327 -20.15 -0.45 -3.62
C GLN A 327 -21.30 -0.50 -2.61
N LEU A 328 -22.08 0.59 -2.50
CA LEU A 328 -23.29 0.64 -1.68
C LEU A 328 -24.36 -0.35 -2.16
N SER A 329 -24.53 -0.49 -3.49
CA SER A 329 -25.44 -1.50 -4.05
C SER A 329 -25.03 -2.91 -3.60
N SER A 330 -23.76 -3.26 -3.70
CA SER A 330 -23.25 -4.56 -3.25
C SER A 330 -23.45 -4.77 -1.74
N PHE A 331 -23.25 -3.74 -0.95
CA PHE A 331 -23.47 -3.76 0.49
C PHE A 331 -24.95 -4.00 0.83
N GLN A 332 -25.87 -3.26 0.20
CA GLN A 332 -27.32 -3.44 0.39
C GLN A 332 -27.81 -4.81 -0.09
N GLN A 333 -27.29 -5.27 -1.23
CA GLN A 333 -27.59 -6.62 -1.73
C GLN A 333 -27.14 -7.70 -0.74
N ALA A 334 -25.94 -7.57 -0.17
CA ALA A 334 -25.44 -8.50 0.84
C ALA A 334 -26.30 -8.53 2.11
N ARG A 335 -26.92 -7.40 2.46
CA ARG A 335 -27.86 -7.30 3.60
C ARG A 335 -29.29 -7.72 3.27
N GLY A 336 -29.57 -8.13 2.03
CA GLY A 336 -30.91 -8.52 1.58
C GLY A 336 -31.82 -7.36 1.17
N GLU A 337 -31.32 -6.14 1.12
CA GLU A 337 -32.04 -4.90 0.74
C GLU A 337 -32.06 -4.74 -0.80
N THR A 338 -32.68 -5.68 -1.50
CA THR A 338 -32.58 -5.82 -2.97
C THR A 338 -33.10 -4.61 -3.72
N GLU A 339 -34.21 -3.99 -3.29
CA GLU A 339 -34.77 -2.81 -3.97
C GLU A 339 -33.85 -1.59 -3.83
N ALA A 340 -33.29 -1.36 -2.66
CA ALA A 340 -32.31 -0.30 -2.42
C ALA A 340 -31.05 -0.51 -3.27
N ALA A 341 -30.56 -1.76 -3.33
CA ALA A 341 -29.41 -2.14 -4.15
C ALA A 341 -29.64 -1.85 -5.64
N LEU A 342 -30.79 -2.24 -6.18
CA LEU A 342 -31.14 -1.98 -7.58
C LEU A 342 -31.22 -0.47 -7.91
N SER A 343 -31.80 0.32 -7.01
CA SER A 343 -31.89 1.78 -7.18
C SER A 343 -30.50 2.44 -7.25
N LEU A 344 -29.57 2.01 -6.38
CA LEU A 344 -28.20 2.48 -6.37
C LEU A 344 -27.45 2.09 -7.65
N LEU A 345 -27.59 0.84 -8.10
CA LEU A 345 -26.95 0.36 -9.33
C LEU A 345 -27.45 1.09 -10.57
N GLN A 346 -28.77 1.34 -10.67
CA GLN A 346 -29.35 2.14 -11.75
C GLN A 346 -28.79 3.57 -11.71
N SER A 347 -28.56 4.14 -10.54
CA SER A 347 -27.96 5.47 -10.39
C SER A 347 -26.49 5.48 -10.82
N ALA A 348 -25.74 4.42 -10.52
CA ALA A 348 -24.37 4.26 -10.99
C ALA A 348 -24.30 4.20 -12.53
N LEU A 349 -25.15 3.38 -13.15
CA LEU A 349 -25.22 3.24 -14.61
C LEU A 349 -25.63 4.53 -15.34
N ARG A 350 -26.49 5.36 -14.71
CA ARG A 350 -26.82 6.68 -15.28
C ARG A 350 -25.64 7.66 -15.28
N LYS A 351 -24.71 7.50 -14.35
CA LYS A 351 -23.53 8.37 -14.24
C LYS A 351 -22.35 7.89 -15.08
N ASN A 352 -22.27 6.60 -15.31
CA ASN A 352 -21.23 5.96 -16.14
C ASN A 352 -21.85 4.78 -16.90
N PRO A 353 -22.50 5.05 -18.04
CA PRO A 353 -23.21 4.06 -18.86
C PRO A 353 -22.28 3.06 -19.54
#